data_f54b9288028c80baeb7e2cd61a7da4ad
#
_entry.id   f54b9288028c80baeb7e2cd61a7da4ad
#
_cell.length_a   1.000
_cell.length_b   1.000
_cell.length_c   1.000
_cell.angle_alpha   90.00
_cell.angle_beta   90.00
_cell.angle_gamma   90.00
#
_symmetry.space_group_name_H-M   'P 1'
#
loop_
_entity.id
_entity.type
_entity.pdbx_description
1 polymer ?
#
loop_
_entity_poly.entity_id
_entity_poly.type
_entity_poly.pdbx_seq_one_letter_code
_entity_poly.pdbx_strand_id
1 'polypeptide(L)'
;LMKIYSTFGINDFIICLGYKGYLIKEELDKYMRRENWKIRFVNTGLHTMTGGRVKRIQKYINKDKHFCLSYGDGLSNVNIKKLIKFHLDKNKIATLTAVKYKNPKGILSINKISNVKNIKEKPIEYINGGFFVLSNKIFKYLKDDKSIFEQDCLPVLSKSKQLMAFKHNGFWACMDTLREKKELNTFWKQKKCAWKIW
;
A
#
# COMPACT_ATOMS: atom_id res chain seq x y z
N LEU A 1 5.41 9.58 -2.91
CA LEU A 1 5.04 8.70 -1.81
C LEU A 1 5.89 8.96 -0.57
N MET A 2 7.23 8.88 -0.62
CA MET A 2 8.13 9.07 0.54
C MET A 2 7.92 10.42 1.23
N LYS A 3 7.70 11.51 0.49
CA LYS A 3 7.38 12.83 1.07
C LYS A 3 6.11 12.83 1.92
N ILE A 4 5.11 12.02 1.56
CA ILE A 4 3.91 11.85 2.39
C ILE A 4 4.30 11.34 3.79
N TYR A 5 5.15 10.32 3.86
CA TYR A 5 5.64 9.79 5.14
C TYR A 5 6.53 10.77 5.89
N SER A 6 7.42 11.48 5.16
CA SER A 6 8.32 12.47 5.75
C SER A 6 7.58 13.62 6.43
N THR A 7 6.41 14.02 5.91
CA THR A 7 5.54 15.02 6.55
C THR A 7 5.13 14.62 7.98
N PHE A 8 5.14 13.33 8.26
CA PHE A 8 4.82 12.77 9.58
C PHE A 8 6.07 12.30 10.37
N GLY A 9 7.28 12.71 9.93
CA GLY A 9 8.53 12.40 10.61
C GLY A 9 9.11 11.02 10.31
N ILE A 10 8.57 10.29 9.33
CA ILE A 10 9.08 8.97 8.93
C ILE A 10 10.04 9.16 7.76
N ASN A 11 11.35 8.99 8.03
CA ASN A 11 12.44 9.26 7.10
C ASN A 11 13.37 8.05 6.88
N ASP A 12 13.09 6.92 7.51
CA ASP A 12 13.85 5.67 7.31
C ASP A 12 13.04 4.73 6.41
N PHE A 13 13.59 4.43 5.24
CA PHE A 13 12.89 3.72 4.19
C PHE A 13 13.67 2.49 3.73
N ILE A 14 12.95 1.39 3.53
CA ILE A 14 13.44 0.20 2.85
C ILE A 14 12.71 0.09 1.51
N ILE A 15 13.46 0.15 0.42
CA ILE A 15 12.93 0.03 -0.93
C ILE A 15 13.23 -1.38 -1.45
N CYS A 16 12.17 -2.17 -1.62
CA CYS A 16 12.26 -3.51 -2.19
C CYS A 16 12.42 -3.42 -3.71
N LEU A 17 13.58 -3.77 -4.23
CA LEU A 17 13.88 -3.73 -5.65
C LEU A 17 13.65 -5.10 -6.32
N GLY A 18 13.22 -5.06 -7.57
CA GLY A 18 13.06 -6.19 -8.47
C GLY A 18 13.46 -5.81 -9.88
N TYR A 19 12.58 -6.07 -10.87
CA TYR A 19 12.80 -5.70 -12.27
C TYR A 19 13.12 -4.20 -12.40
N LYS A 20 14.18 -3.89 -13.14
CA LYS A 20 14.66 -2.50 -13.33
C LYS A 20 14.86 -1.70 -12.04
N GLY A 21 15.18 -2.37 -10.93
CA GLY A 21 15.40 -1.73 -9.65
C GLY A 21 16.49 -0.66 -9.66
N TYR A 22 17.46 -0.76 -10.57
CA TYR A 22 18.51 0.24 -10.78
C TYR A 22 17.94 1.61 -11.18
N LEU A 23 16.87 1.65 -12.01
CA LEU A 23 16.21 2.91 -12.39
C LEU A 23 15.56 3.61 -11.19
N ILE A 24 14.99 2.83 -10.27
CA ILE A 24 14.43 3.38 -9.02
C ILE A 24 15.53 3.99 -8.19
N LYS A 25 16.66 3.31 -8.07
CA LYS A 25 17.81 3.81 -7.31
C LYS A 25 18.36 5.10 -7.93
N GLU A 26 18.64 5.11 -9.22
CA GLU A 26 19.13 6.29 -9.95
C GLU A 26 18.19 7.50 -9.79
N GLU A 27 16.89 7.27 -9.87
CA GLU A 27 15.91 8.35 -9.71
C GLU A 27 15.89 8.87 -8.27
N LEU A 28 15.90 7.99 -7.27
CA LEU A 28 15.89 8.40 -5.86
C LEU A 28 17.18 9.08 -5.43
N ASP A 29 18.33 8.70 -5.97
CA ASP A 29 19.62 9.33 -5.69
C ASP A 29 19.62 10.85 -6.00
N LYS A 30 18.82 11.29 -6.99
CA LYS A 30 18.64 12.70 -7.32
C LYS A 30 17.99 13.51 -6.20
N TYR A 31 17.17 12.86 -5.37
CA TYR A 31 16.42 13.48 -4.27
C TYR A 31 17.11 13.33 -2.92
N MET A 32 17.91 12.29 -2.72
CA MET A 32 18.55 11.98 -1.43
C MET A 32 19.37 13.12 -0.86
N ARG A 33 20.01 13.93 -1.72
CA ARG A 33 20.81 15.08 -1.28
C ARG A 33 19.96 16.25 -0.76
N ARG A 34 18.67 16.26 -1.06
CA ARG A 34 17.74 17.37 -0.73
C ARG A 34 16.80 17.02 0.41
N GLU A 35 16.67 15.74 0.72
CA GLU A 35 15.73 15.22 1.70
C GLU A 35 16.50 14.52 2.84
N ASN A 36 15.98 14.62 4.05
CA ASN A 36 16.58 13.95 5.21
C ASN A 36 16.14 12.47 5.27
N TRP A 37 16.39 11.73 4.18
CA TRP A 37 16.00 10.33 4.08
C TRP A 37 17.16 9.38 4.34
N LYS A 38 16.89 8.33 5.13
CA LYS A 38 17.74 7.14 5.21
C LYS A 38 17.10 6.07 4.33
N ILE A 39 17.74 5.74 3.21
CA ILE A 39 17.20 4.77 2.26
C ILE A 39 18.09 3.54 2.23
N ARG A 40 17.47 2.38 2.45
CA ARG A 40 18.08 1.09 2.22
C ARG A 40 17.45 0.44 1.00
N PHE A 41 18.23 0.26 -0.04
CA PHE A 41 17.82 -0.50 -1.22
C PHE A 41 18.10 -1.98 -1.00
N VAL A 42 17.07 -2.82 -1.14
CA VAL A 42 17.17 -4.27 -0.97
C VAL A 42 16.73 -4.94 -2.27
N ASN A 43 17.66 -5.62 -2.94
CA ASN A 43 17.28 -6.49 -4.06
C ASN A 43 16.52 -7.69 -3.50
N THR A 44 15.21 -7.71 -3.70
CA THR A 44 14.31 -8.77 -3.25
C THR A 44 14.02 -9.83 -4.31
N GLY A 45 14.71 -9.77 -5.45
CA GLY A 45 14.59 -10.75 -6.53
C GLY A 45 13.55 -10.36 -7.59
N LEU A 46 13.76 -10.90 -8.80
CA LEU A 46 12.91 -10.62 -9.96
C LEU A 46 11.52 -11.26 -9.82
N HIS A 47 11.48 -12.53 -9.42
CA HIS A 47 10.28 -13.36 -9.38
C HIS A 47 9.65 -13.47 -8.00
N THR A 48 10.14 -12.70 -7.02
CA THR A 48 9.61 -12.70 -5.67
C THR A 48 8.29 -11.96 -5.61
N MET A 49 7.26 -12.61 -5.06
CA MET A 49 5.91 -12.06 -4.91
C MET A 49 5.84 -11.04 -3.76
N THR A 50 4.72 -10.34 -3.64
CA THR A 50 4.54 -9.22 -2.69
C THR A 50 4.85 -9.60 -1.25
N GLY A 51 4.33 -10.72 -0.76
CA GLY A 51 4.61 -11.24 0.58
C GLY A 51 6.05 -11.70 0.75
N GLY A 52 6.63 -12.33 -0.28
CA GLY A 52 8.03 -12.74 -0.29
C GLY A 52 8.99 -11.55 -0.15
N ARG A 53 8.70 -10.42 -0.82
CA ARG A 53 9.50 -9.19 -0.67
C ARG A 53 9.48 -8.68 0.77
N VAL A 54 8.31 -8.66 1.39
CA VAL A 54 8.17 -8.29 2.80
C VAL A 54 8.95 -9.28 3.68
N LYS A 55 8.89 -10.60 3.41
CA LYS A 55 9.67 -11.60 4.15
C LYS A 55 11.17 -11.36 4.09
N ARG A 56 11.70 -11.05 2.91
CA ARG A 56 13.14 -10.84 2.70
C ARG A 56 13.71 -9.63 3.45
N ILE A 57 12.90 -8.64 3.77
CA ILE A 57 13.33 -7.47 4.55
C ILE A 57 13.22 -7.67 6.07
N GLN A 58 12.71 -8.81 6.54
CA GLN A 58 12.54 -9.09 7.97
C GLN A 58 13.77 -8.76 8.80
N LYS A 59 14.96 -9.15 8.35
CA LYS A 59 16.23 -8.94 9.06
C LYS A 59 16.56 -7.46 9.32
N TYR A 60 16.01 -6.55 8.55
CA TYR A 60 16.22 -5.11 8.70
C TYR A 60 15.21 -4.45 9.62
N ILE A 61 14.08 -5.14 9.93
CA ILE A 61 12.94 -4.62 10.70
C ILE A 61 12.82 -5.32 12.07
N ASN A 62 13.66 -6.33 12.36
CA ASN A 62 13.54 -7.17 13.58
C ASN A 62 13.51 -6.38 14.90
N LYS A 63 14.12 -5.19 14.95
CA LYS A 63 14.14 -4.34 16.14
C LYS A 63 12.88 -3.50 16.29
N ASP A 64 12.10 -3.32 15.23
CA ASP A 64 10.90 -2.51 15.23
C ASP A 64 9.69 -3.36 15.62
N LYS A 65 8.91 -2.90 16.59
CA LYS A 65 7.67 -3.57 16.97
C LYS A 65 6.61 -3.42 15.87
N HIS A 66 6.60 -2.27 15.19
CA HIS A 66 5.66 -1.91 14.14
C HIS A 66 6.39 -1.17 13.02
N PHE A 67 5.90 -1.30 11.80
CA PHE A 67 6.41 -0.58 10.62
C PHE A 67 5.28 -0.27 9.65
N CYS A 68 5.49 0.75 8.80
CA CYS A 68 4.61 1.07 7.70
C CYS A 68 5.01 0.29 6.45
N LEU A 69 4.02 -0.15 5.67
CA LEU A 69 4.21 -0.73 4.34
C LEU A 69 3.34 0.02 3.35
N SER A 70 3.86 0.32 2.16
CA SER A 70 3.08 0.88 1.06
C SER A 70 3.43 0.25 -0.27
N TYR A 71 2.44 0.20 -1.15
CA TYR A 71 2.69 -0.05 -2.57
C TYR A 71 3.28 1.20 -3.22
N GLY A 72 4.10 1.01 -4.26
CA GLY A 72 4.85 2.10 -4.88
C GLY A 72 4.02 3.00 -5.82
N ASP A 73 2.82 2.56 -6.17
CA ASP A 73 1.92 3.14 -7.17
C ASP A 73 0.74 3.92 -6.58
N GLY A 74 0.54 3.87 -5.26
CA GLY A 74 -0.54 4.57 -4.56
C GLY A 74 -0.15 5.98 -4.11
N LEU A 75 -1.04 6.95 -4.36
CA LEU A 75 -0.95 8.32 -3.84
C LEU A 75 -2.19 8.66 -3.01
N SER A 76 -1.99 9.31 -1.86
CA SER A 76 -3.10 9.65 -0.96
C SER A 76 -2.71 10.83 -0.06
N ASN A 77 -3.71 11.54 0.45
CA ASN A 77 -3.56 12.47 1.56
C ASN A 77 -3.89 11.85 2.92
N VAL A 78 -3.73 10.54 3.02
CA VAL A 78 -3.96 9.81 4.28
C VAL A 78 -3.08 10.35 5.41
N ASN A 79 -3.68 10.57 6.55
CA ASN A 79 -2.92 10.99 7.74
C ASN A 79 -2.24 9.78 8.37
N ILE A 80 -0.95 9.61 8.08
CA ILE A 80 -0.13 8.48 8.55
C ILE A 80 -0.08 8.43 10.08
N LYS A 81 -0.01 9.57 10.76
CA LYS A 81 -0.01 9.63 12.23
C LYS A 81 -1.31 9.06 12.83
N LYS A 82 -2.46 9.41 12.23
CA LYS A 82 -3.77 8.85 12.64
C LYS A 82 -3.87 7.35 12.33
N LEU A 83 -3.35 6.91 11.19
CA LEU A 83 -3.30 5.49 10.82
C LEU A 83 -2.47 4.67 11.81
N ILE A 84 -1.27 5.16 12.17
CA ILE A 84 -0.40 4.52 13.17
C ILE A 84 -1.10 4.49 14.54
N LYS A 85 -1.64 5.62 14.99
CA LYS A 85 -2.38 5.66 16.26
C LYS A 85 -3.51 4.64 16.28
N PHE A 86 -4.34 4.60 15.24
CA PHE A 86 -5.42 3.63 15.12
C PHE A 86 -4.92 2.18 15.21
N HIS A 87 -3.82 1.85 14.54
CA HIS A 87 -3.22 0.52 14.61
C HIS A 87 -2.79 0.15 16.03
N LEU A 88 -2.12 1.06 16.71
CA LEU A 88 -1.65 0.85 18.09
C LEU A 88 -2.82 0.69 19.06
N ASP A 89 -3.85 1.54 18.94
CA ASP A 89 -5.06 1.47 19.78
C ASP A 89 -5.82 0.13 19.58
N LYS A 90 -5.81 -0.42 18.35
CA LYS A 90 -6.45 -1.71 18.05
C LYS A 90 -5.63 -2.92 18.46
N ASN A 91 -4.32 -2.77 18.64
CA ASN A 91 -3.38 -3.82 19.05
C ASN A 91 -3.53 -5.12 18.22
N LYS A 92 -3.56 -4.98 16.89
CA LYS A 92 -3.68 -6.09 15.94
C LYS A 92 -2.39 -6.25 15.13
N ILE A 93 -2.30 -7.33 14.36
CA ILE A 93 -1.10 -7.62 13.56
C ILE A 93 -1.01 -6.70 12.36
N ALA A 94 -2.13 -6.39 11.72
CA ALA A 94 -2.15 -5.54 10.53
C ALA A 94 -3.32 -4.56 10.56
N THR A 95 -3.07 -3.36 10.05
CA THR A 95 -4.09 -2.37 9.70
C THR A 95 -3.84 -1.93 8.27
N LEU A 96 -4.83 -2.02 7.41
CA LEU A 96 -4.82 -1.45 6.06
C LEU A 96 -5.66 -0.18 5.99
N THR A 97 -5.33 0.71 5.08
CA THR A 97 -6.19 1.83 4.72
C THR A 97 -7.25 1.37 3.74
N ALA A 98 -8.52 1.51 4.13
CA ALA A 98 -9.67 1.21 3.29
C ALA A 98 -10.18 2.50 2.63
N VAL A 99 -10.22 2.52 1.31
CA VAL A 99 -10.65 3.67 0.51
C VAL A 99 -11.92 3.35 -0.26
N LYS A 100 -12.79 4.34 -0.45
CA LYS A 100 -13.98 4.18 -1.28
C LYS A 100 -13.57 4.20 -2.75
N TYR A 101 -13.92 3.16 -3.46
CA TYR A 101 -13.72 3.04 -4.89
C TYR A 101 -15.06 2.87 -5.60
N LYS A 102 -15.33 3.71 -6.60
CA LYS A 102 -16.49 3.58 -7.46
C LYS A 102 -16.12 2.64 -8.60
N ASN A 103 -16.71 1.45 -8.61
CA ASN A 103 -16.48 0.51 -9.71
C ASN A 103 -16.96 1.16 -11.02
N PRO A 104 -16.13 1.23 -12.07
CA PRO A 104 -16.54 1.84 -13.35
C PRO A 104 -17.60 1.03 -14.10
N LYS A 105 -17.82 -0.23 -13.70
CA LYS A 105 -18.76 -1.17 -14.34
C LYS A 105 -19.86 -1.59 -13.37
N GLY A 106 -21.00 -1.97 -13.93
CA GLY A 106 -22.06 -2.66 -13.19
C GLY A 106 -21.63 -4.05 -12.76
N ILE A 107 -22.05 -4.48 -11.57
CA ILE A 107 -21.82 -5.83 -11.05
C ILE A 107 -23.13 -6.61 -11.14
N LEU A 108 -23.05 -7.81 -11.71
CA LEU A 108 -24.17 -8.74 -11.85
C LEU A 108 -24.03 -9.89 -10.87
N SER A 109 -25.13 -10.25 -10.22
CA SER A 109 -25.24 -11.48 -9.46
C SER A 109 -26.06 -12.48 -10.27
N ILE A 110 -25.44 -13.58 -10.72
CA ILE A 110 -26.05 -14.57 -11.62
C ILE A 110 -26.19 -15.91 -10.88
N ASN A 111 -27.32 -16.59 -11.04
CA ASN A 111 -27.51 -17.93 -10.48
C ASN A 111 -26.99 -19.04 -11.44
N LYS A 112 -27.08 -20.30 -11.00
CA LYS A 112 -26.60 -21.46 -11.75
C LYS A 112 -27.33 -21.70 -13.09
N ILE A 113 -28.54 -21.17 -13.25
CA ILE A 113 -29.36 -21.28 -14.46
C ILE A 113 -29.37 -19.98 -15.29
N SER A 114 -28.30 -19.16 -15.14
CA SER A 114 -28.06 -17.92 -15.88
C SER A 114 -29.06 -16.79 -15.67
N ASN A 115 -29.94 -16.84 -14.67
CA ASN A 115 -30.79 -15.72 -14.32
C ASN A 115 -30.01 -14.67 -13.53
N VAL A 116 -30.16 -13.40 -13.92
CA VAL A 116 -29.60 -12.25 -13.20
C VAL A 116 -30.45 -12.01 -11.95
N LYS A 117 -29.88 -12.25 -10.77
CA LYS A 117 -30.54 -12.02 -9.48
C LYS A 117 -30.52 -10.56 -9.05
N ASN A 118 -29.42 -9.86 -9.36
CA ASN A 118 -29.22 -8.48 -8.93
C ASN A 118 -28.25 -7.77 -9.88
N ILE A 119 -28.49 -6.46 -10.06
CA ILE A 119 -27.62 -5.55 -10.80
C ILE A 119 -27.30 -4.38 -9.88
N LYS A 120 -26.02 -4.11 -9.68
CA LYS A 120 -25.53 -2.93 -8.97
C LYS A 120 -24.74 -2.07 -9.96
N GLU A 121 -25.34 -0.97 -10.41
CA GLU A 121 -24.67 -0.05 -11.33
C GLU A 121 -23.64 0.79 -10.57
N LYS A 122 -22.37 0.71 -11.03
CA LYS A 122 -21.23 1.46 -10.50
C LYS A 122 -21.18 1.51 -8.96
N PRO A 123 -21.23 0.36 -8.26
CA PRO A 123 -21.28 0.36 -6.80
C PRO A 123 -20.02 0.99 -6.21
N ILE A 124 -20.21 1.64 -5.05
CA ILE A 124 -19.10 2.13 -4.24
C ILE A 124 -18.76 1.05 -3.22
N GLU A 125 -17.54 0.58 -3.26
CA GLU A 125 -17.01 -0.45 -2.36
C GLU A 125 -15.76 0.04 -1.66
N TYR A 126 -15.41 -0.57 -0.53
CA TYR A 126 -14.11 -0.35 0.08
C TYR A 126 -13.09 -1.29 -0.55
N ILE A 127 -11.97 -0.72 -1.00
CA ILE A 127 -10.82 -1.47 -1.49
C ILE A 127 -9.60 -1.20 -0.62
N ASN A 128 -8.57 -2.04 -0.76
CA ASN A 128 -7.28 -1.86 -0.15
C ASN A 128 -6.57 -0.66 -0.78
N GLY A 129 -6.32 0.38 0.00
CA GLY A 129 -5.66 1.62 -0.46
C GLY A 129 -4.14 1.55 -0.49
N GLY A 130 -3.53 0.39 -0.16
CA GLY A 130 -2.08 0.19 -0.29
C GLY A 130 -1.21 0.87 0.77
N PHE A 131 -1.80 1.42 1.84
CA PHE A 131 -1.09 1.97 3.01
C PHE A 131 -1.40 1.11 4.23
N PHE A 132 -0.36 0.58 4.85
CA PHE A 132 -0.48 -0.34 5.98
C PHE A 132 0.35 0.10 7.17
N VAL A 133 -0.08 -0.31 8.36
CA VAL A 133 0.76 -0.42 9.55
C VAL A 133 0.74 -1.87 10.02
N LEU A 134 1.90 -2.45 10.20
CA LEU A 134 2.09 -3.86 10.48
C LEU A 134 2.90 -4.03 11.77
N SER A 135 2.49 -4.98 12.61
CA SER A 135 3.34 -5.51 13.67
C SER A 135 4.39 -6.45 13.07
N ASN A 136 5.56 -6.54 13.68
CA ASN A 136 6.59 -7.51 13.27
C ASN A 136 6.11 -8.98 13.37
N LYS A 137 5.02 -9.26 14.09
CA LYS A 137 4.38 -10.59 14.11
C LYS A 137 3.88 -11.02 12.73
N ILE A 138 3.76 -10.10 11.77
CA ILE A 138 3.37 -10.37 10.38
C ILE A 138 4.27 -11.40 9.70
N PHE A 139 5.55 -11.44 10.06
CA PHE A 139 6.53 -12.34 9.46
C PHE A 139 6.25 -13.82 9.70
N LYS A 140 5.43 -14.18 10.70
CA LYS A 140 4.96 -15.54 10.95
C LYS A 140 3.95 -16.03 9.89
N TYR A 141 3.34 -15.10 9.16
CA TYR A 141 2.33 -15.36 8.14
C TYR A 141 2.89 -15.33 6.71
N LEU A 142 4.17 -15.07 6.56
CA LEU A 142 4.88 -15.01 5.29
C LEU A 142 5.83 -16.22 5.22
N LYS A 143 5.59 -17.12 4.26
CA LYS A 143 6.34 -18.39 4.17
C LYS A 143 7.64 -18.23 3.40
N ASP A 144 7.54 -17.89 2.14
CA ASP A 144 8.63 -17.90 1.15
C ASP A 144 8.46 -16.82 0.08
N ASP A 145 9.28 -16.88 -0.96
CA ASP A 145 9.27 -15.94 -2.08
C ASP A 145 8.01 -15.97 -2.94
N LYS A 146 7.26 -17.08 -2.90
CA LYS A 146 6.01 -17.24 -3.66
C LYS A 146 4.80 -16.68 -2.92
N SER A 147 4.96 -16.30 -1.65
CA SER A 147 3.88 -15.74 -0.83
C SER A 147 3.35 -14.45 -1.45
N ILE A 148 2.05 -14.42 -1.74
CA ILE A 148 1.31 -13.23 -2.19
C ILE A 148 0.65 -12.61 -0.97
N PHE A 149 1.06 -11.40 -0.60
CA PHE A 149 0.62 -10.75 0.64
C PHE A 149 -0.91 -10.66 0.74
N GLU A 150 -1.55 -10.31 -0.36
CA GLU A 150 -3.00 -10.10 -0.48
C GLU A 150 -3.81 -11.41 -0.48
N GLN A 151 -3.24 -12.50 -0.96
CA GLN A 151 -3.93 -13.79 -1.11
C GLN A 151 -3.61 -14.76 0.03
N ASP A 152 -2.38 -14.77 0.51
CA ASP A 152 -1.93 -15.76 1.49
C ASP A 152 -1.95 -15.22 2.92
N CYS A 153 -1.61 -13.93 3.11
CA CYS A 153 -1.45 -13.35 4.43
C CYS A 153 -2.70 -12.61 4.92
N LEU A 154 -3.22 -11.63 4.16
CA LEU A 154 -4.34 -10.82 4.58
C LEU A 154 -5.63 -11.63 4.86
N PRO A 155 -6.02 -12.64 4.06
CA PRO A 155 -7.19 -13.45 4.36
C PRO A 155 -7.08 -14.26 5.66
N VAL A 156 -5.88 -14.76 5.97
CA VAL A 156 -5.63 -15.49 7.23
C VAL A 156 -5.76 -14.54 8.42
N LEU A 157 -5.19 -13.35 8.31
CA LEU A 157 -5.33 -12.32 9.35
C LEU A 157 -6.78 -11.84 9.51
N SER A 158 -7.53 -11.75 8.42
CA SER A 158 -8.95 -11.40 8.46
C SER A 158 -9.76 -12.47 9.22
N LYS A 159 -9.59 -13.74 8.85
CA LYS A 159 -10.26 -14.88 9.52
C LYS A 159 -9.93 -14.95 11.02
N SER A 160 -8.69 -14.64 11.40
CA SER A 160 -8.24 -14.65 12.80
C SER A 160 -8.53 -13.33 13.54
N LYS A 161 -9.27 -12.39 12.94
CA LYS A 161 -9.59 -11.06 13.50
C LYS A 161 -8.33 -10.25 13.88
N GLN A 162 -7.26 -10.43 13.13
CA GLN A 162 -5.98 -9.73 13.29
C GLN A 162 -5.75 -8.65 12.22
N LEU A 163 -6.70 -8.43 11.31
CA LEU A 163 -6.68 -7.38 10.30
C LEU A 163 -7.74 -6.32 10.62
N MET A 164 -7.32 -5.06 10.64
CA MET A 164 -8.20 -3.90 10.81
C MET A 164 -8.21 -3.02 9.57
N ALA A 165 -9.31 -2.32 9.35
CA ALA A 165 -9.47 -1.36 8.26
C ALA A 165 -9.57 0.07 8.83
N PHE A 166 -8.61 0.92 8.49
CA PHE A 166 -8.67 2.36 8.72
C PHE A 166 -9.36 3.03 7.53
N LYS A 167 -10.60 3.50 7.72
CA LYS A 167 -11.39 4.14 6.66
C LYS A 167 -10.81 5.52 6.34
N HIS A 168 -10.43 5.72 5.09
CA HIS A 168 -9.96 7.00 4.57
C HIS A 168 -10.98 7.56 3.56
N ASN A 169 -11.47 8.77 3.82
CA ASN A 169 -12.46 9.44 2.98
C ASN A 169 -11.87 10.61 2.17
N GLY A 170 -10.55 10.80 2.22
CA GLY A 170 -9.84 11.83 1.47
C GLY A 170 -9.43 11.36 0.06
N PHE A 171 -8.49 12.08 -0.52
CA PHE A 171 -7.96 11.72 -1.83
C PHE A 171 -7.16 10.42 -1.79
N TRP A 172 -7.42 9.58 -2.77
CA TRP A 172 -6.64 8.39 -3.07
C TRP A 172 -6.68 8.11 -4.58
N ALA A 173 -5.54 7.72 -5.14
CA ALA A 173 -5.41 7.26 -6.52
C ALA A 173 -4.29 6.22 -6.62
N CYS A 174 -4.41 5.29 -7.54
CA CYS A 174 -3.32 4.41 -8.00
C CYS A 174 -2.85 4.80 -9.39
N MET A 175 -1.71 4.27 -9.81
CA MET A 175 -1.11 4.51 -11.11
C MET A 175 -0.81 3.17 -11.80
N ASP A 176 -1.87 2.41 -12.11
CA ASP A 176 -1.77 1.09 -12.73
C ASP A 176 -1.75 1.18 -14.26
N THR A 177 -2.28 2.27 -14.82
CA THR A 177 -2.43 2.47 -16.25
C THR A 177 -1.77 3.76 -16.74
N LEU A 178 -1.45 3.82 -18.04
CA LEU A 178 -0.96 5.05 -18.68
C LEU A 178 -1.97 6.21 -18.59
N ARG A 179 -3.26 5.92 -18.55
CA ARG A 179 -4.31 6.92 -18.38
C ARG A 179 -4.21 7.56 -17.00
N GLU A 180 -4.13 6.77 -15.94
CA GLU A 180 -3.99 7.25 -14.56
C GLU A 180 -2.68 8.04 -14.38
N LYS A 181 -1.58 7.57 -14.97
CA LYS A 181 -0.33 8.32 -14.99
C LYS A 181 -0.48 9.70 -15.63
N LYS A 182 -1.18 9.78 -16.79
CA LYS A 182 -1.43 11.07 -17.47
C LYS A 182 -2.30 12.00 -16.61
N GLU A 183 -3.32 11.46 -15.98
CA GLU A 183 -4.23 12.21 -15.11
C GLU A 183 -3.51 12.78 -13.89
N LEU A 184 -2.72 11.96 -13.17
CA LEU A 184 -1.91 12.40 -12.04
C LEU A 184 -0.87 13.45 -12.44
N ASN A 185 -0.23 13.31 -13.61
CA ASN A 185 0.68 14.33 -14.15
C ASN A 185 -0.05 15.63 -14.50
N THR A 186 -1.29 15.57 -14.96
CA THR A 186 -2.11 16.76 -15.23
C THR A 186 -2.42 17.49 -13.93
N PHE A 187 -2.84 16.79 -12.88
CA PHE A 187 -3.02 17.38 -11.56
C PHE A 187 -1.74 18.02 -11.03
N TRP A 188 -0.60 17.38 -11.23
CA TRP A 188 0.70 17.92 -10.83
C TRP A 188 1.02 19.24 -11.54
N LYS A 189 0.88 19.29 -12.86
CA LYS A 189 1.11 20.50 -13.67
C LYS A 189 0.15 21.64 -13.30
N GLN A 190 -1.10 21.31 -13.00
CA GLN A 190 -2.12 22.29 -12.59
C GLN A 190 -2.02 22.73 -11.13
N LYS A 191 -1.05 22.21 -10.36
CA LYS A 191 -0.92 22.44 -8.90
C LYS A 191 -2.17 22.02 -8.09
N LYS A 192 -2.97 21.07 -8.61
CA LYS A 192 -4.20 20.53 -7.98
C LYS A 192 -3.93 19.17 -7.30
N CYS A 193 -2.75 18.99 -6.74
CA CYS A 193 -2.32 17.72 -6.15
C CYS A 193 -2.85 17.57 -4.73
N ALA A 194 -4.00 16.94 -4.57
CA ALA A 194 -4.59 16.69 -3.26
C ALA A 194 -3.71 15.81 -2.33
N TRP A 195 -2.79 15.02 -2.90
CA TRP A 195 -1.82 14.22 -2.14
C TRP A 195 -0.56 14.99 -1.71
N LYS A 196 -0.35 16.20 -2.23
CA LYS A 196 0.81 17.04 -1.89
C LYS A 196 0.52 17.76 -0.57
N ILE A 197 0.81 17.09 0.51
CA ILE A 197 0.59 17.56 1.89
C ILE A 197 1.87 18.13 2.55
N TRP A 198 2.96 18.30 1.78
CA TRP A 198 4.24 18.89 2.17
C TRP A 198 4.51 20.23 1.54
#